data_48fa394c3834bcab43e91cce25b7d630
#
_entry.id   48fa394c3834bcab43e91cce25b7d630
#
_cell.length_a   1.000
_cell.length_b   1.000
_cell.length_c   1.000
_cell.angle_alpha   90.00
_cell.angle_beta   90.00
_cell.angle_gamma   90.00
#
_symmetry.space_group_name_H-M   'P 1'
#
loop_
_entity.id
_entity.type
_entity.pdbx_description
1 polymer ?
#
loop_
_entity_poly.entity_id
_entity_poly.type
_entity_poly.pdbx_seq_one_letter_code
_entity_poly.pdbx_strand_id
1 'polypeptide(L)'
;EPEVTISFHEVTADDLIAGLREGRYDAGMTLEGSSDPSLKSQPLWTENMAVAMPLRFPLLDQAKLTIAELLDYSVFRWPAENCPLLDQRLPSLPAVSQQNIQRVSSFEMIALWVAAGYGVGVSAQSRIEHAQGWGIHTRPLSDGPYEIVCRRAFKSTQRYALNFTQGL
;
A
#
# COMPACT_ATOMS: atom_id res chain seq x y z
N GLU A 1 -33.69 13.60 7.17
CA GLU A 1 -32.42 13.08 7.69
C GLU A 1 -31.55 14.28 8.05
N PRO A 2 -30.84 14.27 9.17
CA PRO A 2 -29.90 15.35 9.47
C PRO A 2 -28.81 15.40 8.41
N GLU A 3 -28.46 16.60 7.97
CA GLU A 3 -27.32 16.81 7.07
C GLU A 3 -26.05 16.37 7.80
N VAL A 4 -25.33 15.41 7.22
CA VAL A 4 -24.04 14.95 7.73
C VAL A 4 -22.94 15.68 6.95
N THR A 5 -22.16 16.48 7.64
CA THR A 5 -20.97 17.11 7.07
C THR A 5 -19.79 16.15 7.22
N ILE A 6 -19.09 15.85 6.11
CA ILE A 6 -17.91 15.00 6.11
C ILE A 6 -16.66 15.89 5.92
N SER A 7 -15.70 15.77 6.84
CA SER A 7 -14.37 16.39 6.74
C SER A 7 -13.33 15.31 6.60
N PHE A 8 -12.40 15.46 5.64
CA PHE A 8 -11.30 14.51 5.42
C PHE A 8 -9.99 15.10 5.94
N HIS A 9 -9.24 14.29 6.67
CA HIS A 9 -7.92 14.64 7.21
C HIS A 9 -6.92 13.54 6.83
N GLU A 10 -5.81 13.93 6.23
CA GLU A 10 -4.68 13.03 6.04
C GLU A 10 -3.74 13.15 7.23
N VAL A 11 -3.50 12.03 7.91
CA VAL A 11 -2.74 12.00 9.16
C VAL A 11 -1.88 10.74 9.22
N THR A 12 -0.89 10.71 10.11
CA THR A 12 -0.12 9.49 10.37
C THR A 12 -0.96 8.43 11.09
N ALA A 13 -0.53 7.17 11.04
CA ALA A 13 -1.22 6.08 11.73
C ALA A 13 -1.33 6.33 13.25
N ASP A 14 -0.26 6.85 13.86
CA ASP A 14 -0.23 7.17 15.29
C ASP A 14 -1.21 8.29 15.66
N ASP A 15 -1.26 9.36 14.85
CA ASP A 15 -2.21 10.46 15.08
C ASP A 15 -3.65 10.02 14.83
N LEU A 16 -3.88 9.14 13.85
CA LEU A 16 -5.20 8.53 13.64
C LEU A 16 -5.66 7.76 14.88
N ILE A 17 -4.81 6.89 15.42
CA ILE A 17 -5.14 6.09 16.61
C ILE A 17 -5.39 7.01 17.81
N ALA A 18 -4.53 7.99 18.06
CA ALA A 18 -4.69 8.97 19.13
C ALA A 18 -5.99 9.78 18.95
N GLY A 19 -6.23 10.30 17.75
CA GLY A 19 -7.41 11.10 17.42
C GLY A 19 -8.73 10.33 17.54
N LEU A 20 -8.74 9.04 17.18
CA LEU A 20 -9.89 8.16 17.41
C LEU A 20 -10.15 7.95 18.90
N ARG A 21 -9.10 7.74 19.72
CA ARG A 21 -9.25 7.59 21.19
C ARG A 21 -9.80 8.86 21.84
N GLU A 22 -9.28 10.00 21.44
CA GLU A 22 -9.66 11.31 21.97
C GLU A 22 -11.03 11.80 21.44
N GLY A 23 -11.51 11.20 20.34
CA GLY A 23 -12.75 11.62 19.68
C GLY A 23 -12.59 12.83 18.77
N ARG A 24 -11.35 13.14 18.35
CA ARG A 24 -11.06 14.13 17.30
C ARG A 24 -11.50 13.63 15.92
N TYR A 25 -11.46 12.32 15.73
CA TYR A 25 -11.92 11.65 14.51
C TYR A 25 -12.99 10.63 14.85
N ASP A 26 -14.01 10.53 14.00
CA ASP A 26 -15.11 9.57 14.15
C ASP A 26 -14.74 8.20 13.58
N ALA A 27 -14.03 8.18 12.47
CA ALA A 27 -13.54 6.97 11.81
C ALA A 27 -12.25 7.29 11.03
N GLY A 28 -11.49 6.26 10.71
CA GLY A 28 -10.32 6.39 9.85
C GLY A 28 -10.11 5.19 8.95
N MET A 29 -9.36 5.38 7.88
CA MET A 29 -8.87 4.32 7.01
C MET A 29 -7.38 4.13 7.22
N THR A 30 -6.93 2.88 7.31
CA THR A 30 -5.53 2.51 7.53
C THR A 30 -5.22 1.18 6.86
N LEU A 31 -3.96 1.01 6.49
CA LEU A 31 -3.42 -0.29 6.02
C LEU A 31 -2.93 -1.15 7.17
N GLU A 32 -2.87 -0.61 8.38
CA GLU A 32 -2.41 -1.32 9.56
C GLU A 32 -3.59 -1.74 10.43
N GLY A 33 -3.51 -2.95 10.99
CA GLY A 33 -4.43 -3.38 12.04
C GLY A 33 -4.06 -2.70 13.36
N SER A 34 -5.04 -2.14 14.07
CA SER A 34 -4.82 -1.65 15.43
C SER A 34 -4.91 -2.79 16.43
N SER A 35 -3.91 -2.92 17.31
CA SER A 35 -3.95 -3.79 18.49
C SER A 35 -4.65 -3.15 19.68
N ASP A 36 -5.15 -1.92 19.53
CA ASP A 36 -5.84 -1.20 20.60
C ASP A 36 -7.23 -1.80 20.89
N PRO A 37 -7.49 -2.31 22.09
CA PRO A 37 -8.77 -2.92 22.45
C PRO A 37 -9.94 -1.93 22.48
N SER A 38 -9.67 -0.61 22.56
CA SER A 38 -10.70 0.43 22.50
C SER A 38 -11.19 0.72 21.09
N LEU A 39 -10.44 0.28 20.08
CA LEU A 39 -10.74 0.49 18.67
C LEU A 39 -11.17 -0.83 18.02
N LYS A 40 -12.16 -0.72 17.15
CA LYS A 40 -12.53 -1.81 16.23
C LYS A 40 -11.89 -1.56 14.88
N SER A 41 -11.31 -2.61 14.31
CA SER A 41 -10.78 -2.60 12.97
C SER A 41 -11.55 -3.58 12.10
N GLN A 42 -12.09 -3.10 10.99
CA GLN A 42 -12.87 -3.89 10.06
C GLN A 42 -12.22 -3.82 8.67
N PRO A 43 -11.93 -4.95 8.00
CA PRO A 43 -11.44 -4.95 6.64
C PRO A 43 -12.49 -4.35 5.71
N LEU A 44 -12.06 -3.50 4.78
CA LEU A 44 -12.88 -2.90 3.73
C LEU A 44 -12.62 -3.61 2.41
N TRP A 45 -11.36 -3.71 1.99
CA TRP A 45 -10.94 -4.43 0.80
C TRP A 45 -9.49 -4.91 0.93
N THR A 46 -9.13 -5.85 0.09
CA THR A 46 -7.77 -6.39 -0.03
C THR A 46 -7.24 -6.08 -1.42
N GLU A 47 -5.98 -5.70 -1.51
CA GLU A 47 -5.28 -5.46 -2.77
C GLU A 47 -4.01 -6.29 -2.86
N ASN A 48 -3.67 -6.72 -4.07
CA ASN A 48 -2.39 -7.36 -4.33
C ASN A 48 -1.29 -6.32 -4.54
N MET A 49 -0.07 -6.66 -4.12
CA MET A 49 1.12 -5.94 -4.52
C MET A 49 1.53 -6.35 -5.93
N ALA A 50 2.03 -5.39 -6.69
CA ALA A 50 2.51 -5.59 -8.04
C ALA A 50 3.80 -4.82 -8.29
N VAL A 51 4.39 -5.04 -9.45
CA VAL A 51 5.62 -4.39 -9.89
C VAL A 51 5.30 -3.26 -10.86
N ALA A 52 5.79 -2.06 -10.57
CA ALA A 52 5.85 -0.95 -11.51
C ALA A 52 7.18 -0.98 -12.27
N MET A 53 7.13 -0.89 -13.58
CA MET A 53 8.31 -0.93 -14.46
C MET A 53 8.25 0.18 -15.51
N PRO A 54 9.42 0.67 -15.99
CA PRO A 54 9.47 1.63 -17.09
C PRO A 54 8.89 1.05 -18.38
N LEU A 55 8.49 1.90 -19.32
CA LEU A 55 7.92 1.49 -20.63
C LEU A 55 8.87 0.63 -21.50
N ARG A 56 10.17 0.69 -21.24
CA ARG A 56 11.19 -0.11 -21.93
C ARG A 56 12.07 -0.78 -20.89
N PHE A 57 11.68 -1.96 -20.48
CA PHE A 57 12.37 -2.70 -19.43
C PHE A 57 12.52 -4.17 -19.82
N PRO A 58 13.66 -4.83 -19.52
CA PRO A 58 13.92 -6.21 -19.96
C PRO A 58 12.90 -7.24 -19.48
N LEU A 59 12.25 -7.00 -18.33
CA LEU A 59 11.27 -7.92 -17.74
C LEU A 59 9.82 -7.70 -18.25
N LEU A 60 9.58 -6.75 -19.17
CA LEU A 60 8.23 -6.48 -19.69
C LEU A 60 7.61 -7.64 -20.47
N ASP A 61 8.43 -8.50 -21.07
CA ASP A 61 7.97 -9.67 -21.82
C ASP A 61 7.47 -10.80 -20.92
N GLN A 62 7.77 -10.73 -19.62
CA GLN A 62 7.28 -11.69 -18.64
C GLN A 62 5.88 -11.30 -18.17
N ALA A 63 4.96 -12.27 -18.17
CA ALA A 63 3.59 -12.05 -17.74
C ALA A 63 3.47 -11.88 -16.21
N LYS A 64 4.37 -12.48 -15.44
CA LYS A 64 4.45 -12.46 -13.99
C LYS A 64 5.89 -12.42 -13.56
N LEU A 65 6.16 -11.85 -12.39
CA LEU A 65 7.50 -11.71 -11.82
C LEU A 65 7.55 -12.25 -10.40
N THR A 66 8.74 -12.64 -9.97
CA THR A 66 9.04 -12.96 -8.57
C THR A 66 9.86 -11.83 -7.95
N ILE A 67 9.82 -11.71 -6.63
CA ILE A 67 10.69 -10.73 -5.93
C ILE A 67 12.17 -10.98 -6.23
N ALA A 68 12.57 -12.24 -6.37
CA ALA A 68 13.98 -12.58 -6.65
C ALA A 68 14.47 -12.00 -7.99
N GLU A 69 13.64 -12.01 -9.03
CA GLU A 69 13.98 -11.44 -10.34
C GLU A 69 14.14 -9.91 -10.35
N LEU A 70 13.55 -9.25 -9.37
CA LEU A 70 13.66 -7.79 -9.25
C LEU A 70 14.99 -7.36 -8.62
N LEU A 71 15.68 -8.25 -7.90
CA LEU A 71 16.84 -7.90 -7.08
C LEU A 71 18.11 -7.59 -7.85
N ASP A 72 18.12 -7.88 -9.15
CA ASP A 72 19.19 -7.44 -10.07
C ASP A 72 19.06 -5.94 -10.41
N TYR A 73 17.98 -5.29 -9.96
CA TYR A 73 17.67 -3.90 -10.21
C TYR A 73 17.47 -3.13 -8.91
N SER A 74 17.52 -1.80 -8.97
CA SER A 74 17.04 -0.97 -7.85
C SER A 74 15.55 -1.15 -7.66
N VAL A 75 15.12 -1.55 -6.46
CA VAL A 75 13.72 -1.80 -6.10
C VAL A 75 13.25 -0.70 -5.15
N PHE A 76 12.33 0.13 -5.61
CA PHE A 76 11.75 1.20 -4.79
C PHE A 76 10.52 0.70 -4.05
N ARG A 77 10.45 1.01 -2.76
CA ARG A 77 9.35 0.63 -1.89
C ARG A 77 8.96 1.78 -0.96
N TRP A 78 7.66 1.97 -0.80
CA TRP A 78 7.10 2.89 0.17
C TRP A 78 6.71 2.11 1.45
N PRO A 79 7.39 2.35 2.60
CA PRO A 79 7.17 1.57 3.82
C PRO A 79 5.76 1.69 4.41
N ALA A 80 5.04 2.79 4.12
CA ALA A 80 3.68 2.98 4.62
C ALA A 80 2.66 2.01 3.96
N GLU A 81 3.00 1.37 2.85
CA GLU A 81 2.25 0.24 2.30
C GLU A 81 2.65 -1.05 3.03
N ASN A 82 2.09 -1.25 4.22
CA ASN A 82 2.38 -2.40 5.05
C ASN A 82 1.88 -3.70 4.39
N CYS A 83 2.81 -4.55 3.97
CA CYS A 83 2.53 -5.87 3.43
C CYS A 83 3.36 -6.91 4.22
N PRO A 84 2.80 -7.51 5.30
CA PRO A 84 3.56 -8.34 6.24
C PRO A 84 4.31 -9.49 5.59
N LEU A 85 3.72 -10.17 4.62
CA LEU A 85 4.36 -11.30 3.93
C LEU A 85 5.55 -10.84 3.08
N LEU A 86 5.44 -9.71 2.39
CA LEU A 86 6.55 -9.13 1.65
C LEU A 86 7.65 -8.65 2.60
N ASP A 87 7.27 -8.00 3.70
CA ASP A 87 8.20 -7.48 4.71
C ASP A 87 8.96 -8.59 5.45
N GLN A 88 8.35 -9.78 5.59
CA GLN A 88 9.03 -10.99 6.08
C GLN A 88 9.92 -11.63 5.01
N ARG A 89 9.52 -11.58 3.75
CA ARG A 89 10.26 -12.17 2.65
C ARG A 89 11.55 -11.42 2.35
N LEU A 90 11.52 -10.09 2.30
CA LEU A 90 12.67 -9.26 1.93
C LEU A 90 13.92 -9.53 2.78
N PRO A 91 13.88 -9.62 4.12
CA PRO A 91 15.05 -9.93 4.94
C PRO A 91 15.60 -11.36 4.74
N SER A 92 14.79 -12.29 4.21
CA SER A 92 15.23 -13.67 3.93
C SER A 92 16.06 -13.80 2.66
N LEU A 93 16.16 -12.72 1.88
CA LEU A 93 16.95 -12.67 0.65
C LEU A 93 18.44 -12.46 0.95
N PRO A 94 19.36 -12.83 0.04
CA PRO A 94 20.77 -12.59 0.22
C PRO A 94 21.10 -11.12 0.54
N ALA A 95 22.04 -10.87 1.43
CA ALA A 95 22.39 -9.52 1.88
C ALA A 95 22.78 -8.57 0.74
N VAL A 96 23.45 -9.07 -0.29
CA VAL A 96 23.82 -8.30 -1.49
C VAL A 96 22.57 -7.78 -2.21
N SER A 97 21.55 -8.60 -2.29
CA SER A 97 20.28 -8.25 -2.94
C SER A 97 19.47 -7.21 -2.15
N GLN A 98 19.60 -7.22 -0.81
CA GLN A 98 18.89 -6.25 0.05
C GLN A 98 19.40 -4.81 -0.15
N GLN A 99 20.64 -4.62 -0.59
CA GLN A 99 21.21 -3.31 -0.86
C GLN A 99 20.51 -2.61 -2.03
N ASN A 100 19.87 -3.37 -2.91
CA ASN A 100 19.11 -2.83 -4.04
C ASN A 100 17.71 -2.34 -3.64
N ILE A 101 17.25 -2.64 -2.42
CA ILE A 101 15.94 -2.21 -1.95
C ILE A 101 16.04 -0.82 -1.33
N GLN A 102 15.43 0.16 -1.98
CA GLN A 102 15.45 1.56 -1.59
C GLN A 102 14.09 2.01 -1.07
N ARG A 103 14.08 2.62 0.11
CA ARG A 103 12.88 3.19 0.71
C ARG A 103 12.65 4.60 0.20
N VAL A 104 11.45 4.88 -0.23
CA VAL A 104 10.99 6.19 -0.69
C VAL A 104 9.84 6.70 0.19
N SER A 105 9.57 8.00 0.13
CA SER A 105 8.61 8.67 1.02
C SER A 105 7.16 8.54 0.59
N SER A 106 6.90 8.22 -0.69
CA SER A 106 5.55 8.12 -1.24
C SER A 106 5.51 7.26 -2.50
N PHE A 107 4.30 6.91 -2.93
CA PHE A 107 4.09 6.22 -4.21
C PHE A 107 4.46 7.09 -5.42
N GLU A 108 4.23 8.39 -5.36
CA GLU A 108 4.59 9.33 -6.43
C GLU A 108 6.10 9.31 -6.69
N MET A 109 6.92 9.17 -5.64
CA MET A 109 8.36 9.01 -5.78
C MET A 109 8.72 7.68 -6.42
N ILE A 110 8.02 6.59 -6.11
CA ILE A 110 8.17 5.31 -6.83
C ILE A 110 7.92 5.54 -8.32
N ALA A 111 6.75 6.07 -8.65
CA ALA A 111 6.32 6.25 -10.04
C ALA A 111 7.28 7.15 -10.83
N LEU A 112 7.75 8.25 -10.23
CA LEU A 112 8.70 9.18 -10.85
C LEU A 112 10.05 8.49 -11.17
N TRP A 113 10.62 7.78 -10.21
CA TRP A 113 11.92 7.14 -10.39
C TRP A 113 11.86 5.95 -11.34
N VAL A 114 10.76 5.20 -11.30
CA VAL A 114 10.50 4.12 -12.26
C VAL A 114 10.33 4.67 -13.67
N ALA A 115 9.50 5.71 -13.86
CA ALA A 115 9.31 6.35 -15.16
C ALA A 115 10.62 6.91 -15.73
N ALA A 116 11.50 7.43 -14.87
CA ALA A 116 12.83 7.90 -15.24
C ALA A 116 13.83 6.77 -15.55
N GLY A 117 13.46 5.50 -15.34
CA GLY A 117 14.30 4.34 -15.66
C GLY A 117 15.35 3.98 -14.60
N TYR A 118 15.25 4.50 -13.37
CA TYR A 118 16.22 4.21 -12.30
C TYR A 118 16.06 2.83 -11.67
N GLY A 119 14.95 2.12 -11.95
CA GLY A 119 14.70 0.80 -11.44
C GLY A 119 13.23 0.41 -11.54
N VAL A 120 12.79 -0.45 -10.64
CA VAL A 120 11.41 -0.94 -10.54
C VAL A 120 10.80 -0.55 -9.20
N GLY A 121 9.47 -0.50 -9.11
CA GLY A 121 8.77 -0.21 -7.87
C GLY A 121 7.88 -1.38 -7.43
N VAL A 122 7.70 -1.57 -6.13
CA VAL A 122 6.71 -2.51 -5.59
C VAL A 122 5.69 -1.72 -4.79
N SER A 123 4.43 -1.79 -5.20
CA SER A 123 3.32 -1.03 -4.62
C SER A 123 1.98 -1.75 -4.85
N ALA A 124 0.89 -1.23 -4.28
CA ALA A 124 -0.45 -1.72 -4.54
C ALA A 124 -0.76 -1.69 -6.05
N GLN A 125 -1.31 -2.77 -6.56
CA GLN A 125 -1.60 -2.94 -7.99
C GLN A 125 -2.48 -1.80 -8.52
N SER A 126 -3.54 -1.44 -7.81
CA SER A 126 -4.45 -0.38 -8.22
C SER A 126 -3.75 0.98 -8.36
N ARG A 127 -2.81 1.31 -7.48
CA ARG A 127 -2.02 2.56 -7.57
C ARG A 127 -1.19 2.60 -8.83
N ILE A 128 -0.49 1.50 -9.14
CA ILE A 128 0.33 1.41 -10.36
C ILE A 128 -0.55 1.52 -11.60
N GLU A 129 -1.71 0.85 -11.61
CA GLU A 129 -2.66 0.90 -12.72
C GLU A 129 -3.21 2.31 -12.96
N HIS A 130 -3.53 3.05 -11.90
CA HIS A 130 -3.93 4.45 -12.02
C HIS A 130 -2.82 5.37 -12.53
N ALA A 131 -1.56 5.01 -12.28
CA ALA A 131 -0.39 5.79 -12.70
C ALA A 131 0.20 5.36 -14.06
N GLN A 132 -0.44 4.48 -14.82
CA GLN A 132 0.07 4.04 -16.14
C GLN A 132 0.31 5.20 -17.10
N GLY A 133 -0.50 6.25 -17.04
CA GLY A 133 -0.30 7.48 -17.81
C GLY A 133 1.00 8.23 -17.51
N TRP A 134 1.73 7.87 -16.44
CA TRP A 134 3.01 8.46 -16.06
C TRP A 134 4.22 7.77 -16.70
N GLY A 135 4.00 6.82 -17.60
CA GLY A 135 5.09 6.12 -18.29
C GLY A 135 5.59 4.87 -17.57
N ILE A 136 4.72 4.21 -16.80
CA ILE A 136 5.01 2.96 -16.11
C ILE A 136 4.04 1.85 -16.50
N HIS A 137 4.49 0.61 -16.41
CA HIS A 137 3.69 -0.60 -16.62
C HIS A 137 3.56 -1.42 -15.34
N THR A 138 2.49 -2.19 -15.23
CA THR A 138 2.22 -3.11 -14.12
C THR A 138 2.52 -4.56 -14.50
N ARG A 139 3.12 -5.33 -13.58
CA ARG A 139 3.17 -6.80 -13.64
C ARG A 139 2.88 -7.39 -12.26
N PRO A 140 2.06 -8.45 -12.19
CA PRO A 140 1.76 -9.11 -10.92
C PRO A 140 3.00 -9.87 -10.38
N LEU A 141 3.10 -9.97 -9.06
CA LEU A 141 4.02 -10.86 -8.38
C LEU A 141 3.43 -12.27 -8.31
N SER A 142 4.26 -13.30 -8.50
CA SER A 142 3.83 -14.70 -8.61
C SER A 142 4.33 -15.63 -7.51
N ASP A 143 5.26 -15.17 -6.69
CA ASP A 143 5.93 -15.98 -5.66
C ASP A 143 5.33 -15.82 -4.26
N GLY A 144 4.14 -15.25 -4.15
CA GLY A 144 3.39 -15.18 -2.91
C GLY A 144 2.10 -14.39 -3.03
N PRO A 145 1.16 -14.60 -2.12
CA PRO A 145 0.03 -13.68 -1.96
C PRO A 145 0.52 -12.44 -1.20
N TYR A 146 1.17 -11.51 -1.88
CA TYR A 146 1.59 -10.24 -1.28
C TYR A 146 0.39 -9.28 -1.30
N GLU A 147 -0.39 -9.33 -0.24
CA GLU A 147 -1.61 -8.55 -0.10
C GLU A 147 -1.48 -7.47 0.95
N ILE A 148 -2.12 -6.34 0.69
CA ILE A 148 -2.41 -5.31 1.68
C ILE A 148 -3.90 -5.25 1.94
N VAL A 149 -4.28 -4.98 3.18
CA VAL A 149 -5.69 -4.90 3.58
C VAL A 149 -5.98 -3.48 4.03
N CYS A 150 -6.82 -2.78 3.28
CA CYS A 150 -7.35 -1.51 3.75
C CYS A 150 -8.43 -1.77 4.81
N ARG A 151 -8.33 -1.10 5.95
CA ARG A 151 -9.20 -1.28 7.10
C ARG A 151 -9.86 0.03 7.50
N ARG A 152 -11.09 -0.06 7.98
CA ARG A 152 -11.73 1.01 8.73
C ARG A 152 -11.48 0.81 10.22
N ALA A 153 -11.00 1.85 10.90
CA ALA A 153 -10.86 1.90 12.34
C ALA A 153 -11.88 2.89 12.95
N PHE A 154 -12.47 2.54 14.08
CA PHE A 154 -13.44 3.37 14.81
C PHE A 154 -13.54 2.96 16.28
N LYS A 155 -14.07 3.85 17.15
CA LYS A 155 -14.30 3.52 18.57
C LYS A 155 -15.29 2.38 18.72
N SER A 156 -15.02 1.45 19.65
CA SER A 156 -15.88 0.31 19.89
C SER A 156 -17.26 0.68 20.46
N THR A 157 -17.40 1.89 21.01
CA THR A 157 -18.64 2.45 21.57
C THR A 157 -19.49 3.20 20.56
N GLN A 158 -19.01 3.44 19.37
CA GLN A 158 -19.76 4.18 18.34
C GLN A 158 -20.86 3.30 17.72
N ARG A 159 -22.13 3.73 17.85
CA ARG A 159 -23.31 3.00 17.36
C ARG A 159 -23.66 3.30 15.89
N TYR A 160 -22.93 4.18 15.21
CA TYR A 160 -23.26 4.55 13.83
C TYR A 160 -22.47 3.71 12.84
N ALA A 161 -23.14 2.77 12.21
CA ALA A 161 -22.64 2.10 11.03
C ALA A 161 -22.72 3.07 9.83
N LEU A 162 -21.62 3.73 9.48
CA LEU A 162 -21.49 4.27 8.14
C LEU A 162 -21.37 3.07 7.18
N ASN A 163 -22.49 2.67 6.60
CA ASN A 163 -22.50 1.68 5.54
C ASN A 163 -21.98 2.35 4.26
N PHE A 164 -20.69 2.20 4.00
CA PHE A 164 -20.18 2.41 2.65
C PHE A 164 -20.63 1.21 1.81
N THR A 165 -21.80 1.29 1.23
CA THR A 165 -22.18 0.43 0.11
C THR A 165 -21.28 0.80 -1.05
N GLN A 166 -20.55 -0.18 -1.57
CA GLN A 166 -19.78 -0.08 -2.80
C GLN A 166 -20.71 0.41 -3.92
N GLY A 167 -20.52 1.64 -4.36
CA GLY A 167 -20.98 2.11 -5.65
C GLY A 167 -19.80 2.02 -6.60
N LEU A 168 -19.77 0.97 -7.38
CA LEU A 168 -19.05 0.89 -8.64
C LEU A 168 -19.98 1.42 -9.74
#